data_21dedec68beb61d941933c748788cfb1
#
_entry.id   21dedec68beb61d941933c748788cfb1
#
_cell.length_a   1.000
_cell.length_b   1.000
_cell.length_c   1.000
_cell.angle_alpha   90.00
_cell.angle_beta   90.00
_cell.angle_gamma   90.00
#
_symmetry.space_group_name_H-M   'P 1'
#
loop_
_entity.id
_entity.type
_entity.pdbx_description
1 polymer ?
#
loop_
_entity_poly.entity_id
_entity_poly.type
_entity_poly.pdbx_seq_one_letter_code
_entity_poly.pdbx_strand_id
1 'polypeptide(L)'
;MKKIKEYAERGYTHAVALDLSKYFDTLNHEKLLNLLRRDIKDERVIQWIKRYLKSGVMENGVVMETEEGSPQGGNISPLLANIYLNEFDQEYEKRGVKFVRYADDIVLLAKSDRAAKRLLETSTKYLEGTLKLKVNQEKSRVVSVFAIRNFKYLGFTLGKNGKGIYIRVHGKSWKKMKSKLKELSSRRSC
;
A
#
# COMPACT_ATOMS: atom_id res chain seq x y z
N MET A 1 11.55 5.51 -0.77
CA MET A 1 12.42 6.02 0.34
C MET A 1 13.06 7.37 0.06
N LYS A 2 13.63 7.65 -1.14
CA LYS A 2 14.23 8.97 -1.45
C LYS A 2 13.21 10.12 -1.20
N LYS A 3 11.99 10.00 -1.71
CA LYS A 3 10.92 11.00 -1.53
C LYS A 3 10.52 11.20 -0.05
N ILE A 4 10.52 10.14 0.77
CA ILE A 4 10.27 10.26 2.23
C ILE A 4 11.43 11.02 2.91
N LYS A 5 12.68 10.75 2.55
CA LYS A 5 13.85 11.48 3.06
C LYS A 5 13.74 12.97 2.74
N GLU A 6 13.46 13.32 1.49
CA GLU A 6 13.25 14.69 1.03
C GLU A 6 12.15 15.41 1.83
N TYR A 7 11.01 14.76 2.06
CA TYR A 7 9.95 15.32 2.90
C TYR A 7 10.38 15.48 4.36
N ALA A 8 11.14 14.52 4.90
CA ALA A 8 11.66 14.61 6.27
C ALA A 8 12.65 15.79 6.43
N GLU A 9 13.50 16.06 5.43
CA GLU A 9 14.38 17.24 5.37
C GLU A 9 13.59 18.55 5.34
N ARG A 10 12.37 18.53 4.80
CA ARG A 10 11.43 19.67 4.80
C ARG A 10 10.54 19.75 6.05
N GLY A 11 10.87 18.98 7.10
CA GLY A 11 10.17 18.99 8.39
C GLY A 11 8.96 18.08 8.52
N TYR A 12 8.66 17.21 7.52
CA TYR A 12 7.59 16.22 7.62
C TYR A 12 8.12 14.97 8.34
N THR A 13 8.11 15.01 9.66
CA THR A 13 8.77 14.00 10.51
C THR A 13 7.83 12.96 11.11
N HIS A 14 6.52 13.13 10.91
CA HIS A 14 5.49 12.21 11.40
C HIS A 14 4.88 11.46 10.21
N ALA A 15 5.00 10.14 10.23
CA ALA A 15 4.45 9.25 9.20
C ALA A 15 3.17 8.59 9.70
N VAL A 16 2.17 8.54 8.83
CA VAL A 16 0.98 7.70 8.97
C VAL A 16 1.19 6.51 8.05
N ALA A 17 1.50 5.36 8.62
CA ALA A 17 1.56 4.11 7.89
C ALA A 17 0.14 3.51 7.84
N LEU A 18 -0.42 3.38 6.65
CA LEU A 18 -1.71 2.74 6.41
C LEU A 18 -1.49 1.32 5.89
N ASP A 19 -2.19 0.36 6.46
CA ASP A 19 -2.21 -1.04 6.04
C ASP A 19 -3.63 -1.40 5.61
N LEU A 20 -3.80 -1.87 4.39
CA LEU A 20 -5.11 -2.29 3.87
C LEU A 20 -5.31 -3.78 4.15
N SER A 21 -6.45 -4.13 4.74
CA SER A 21 -6.80 -5.51 5.02
C SER A 21 -7.19 -6.23 3.74
N LYS A 22 -6.45 -7.28 3.37
CA LYS A 22 -6.76 -8.14 2.23
C LYS A 22 -7.13 -7.33 0.96
N TYR A 23 -6.29 -6.36 0.61
CA TYR A 23 -6.57 -5.37 -0.43
C TYR A 23 -7.07 -6.00 -1.74
N PHE A 24 -6.38 -7.03 -2.24
CA PHE A 24 -6.76 -7.72 -3.47
C PHE A 24 -8.09 -8.49 -3.36
N ASP A 25 -8.47 -8.90 -2.16
CA ASP A 25 -9.69 -9.68 -1.91
C ASP A 25 -10.91 -8.79 -1.65
N THR A 26 -10.72 -7.47 -1.47
CA THR A 26 -11.78 -6.53 -1.09
C THR A 26 -12.04 -5.44 -2.15
N LEU A 27 -11.47 -5.59 -3.35
CA LEU A 27 -11.70 -4.65 -4.46
C LEU A 27 -13.17 -4.74 -4.91
N ASN A 28 -13.92 -3.65 -4.78
CA ASN A 28 -15.31 -3.61 -5.24
C ASN A 28 -15.36 -3.54 -6.76
N HIS A 29 -15.94 -4.56 -7.41
CA HIS A 29 -15.99 -4.72 -8.86
C HIS A 29 -16.74 -3.59 -9.55
N GLU A 30 -17.91 -3.19 -9.03
CA GLU A 30 -18.72 -2.14 -9.64
C GLU A 30 -17.97 -0.82 -9.67
N LYS A 31 -17.37 -0.45 -8.53
CA LYS A 31 -16.57 0.77 -8.42
C LYS A 31 -15.38 0.75 -9.38
N LEU A 32 -14.63 -0.35 -9.44
CA LEU A 32 -13.50 -0.50 -10.36
C LEU A 32 -13.95 -0.35 -11.82
N LEU A 33 -15.03 -1.02 -12.21
CA LEU A 33 -15.56 -0.93 -13.58
C LEU A 33 -16.03 0.48 -13.92
N ASN A 34 -16.63 1.20 -12.96
CA ASN A 34 -17.01 2.60 -13.14
C ASN A 34 -15.79 3.52 -13.29
N LEU A 35 -14.70 3.26 -12.58
CA LEU A 35 -13.43 3.98 -12.77
C LEU A 35 -12.87 3.75 -14.18
N LEU A 36 -12.82 2.49 -14.62
CA LEU A 36 -12.32 2.12 -15.94
C LEU A 36 -13.13 2.76 -17.08
N ARG A 37 -14.45 2.86 -16.95
CA ARG A 37 -15.34 3.49 -17.96
C ARG A 37 -15.10 4.98 -18.17
N ARG A 38 -14.40 5.65 -17.25
CA ARG A 38 -14.01 7.06 -17.45
C ARG A 38 -13.08 7.21 -18.66
N ASP A 39 -12.15 6.27 -18.83
CA ASP A 39 -11.11 6.32 -19.85
C ASP A 39 -11.33 5.32 -20.99
N ILE A 40 -11.83 4.11 -20.67
CA ILE A 40 -12.10 3.04 -21.64
C ILE A 40 -13.54 3.14 -22.14
N LYS A 41 -13.71 3.50 -23.40
CA LYS A 41 -15.03 3.64 -24.05
C LYS A 41 -15.53 2.36 -24.73
N ASP A 42 -14.63 1.40 -24.98
CA ASP A 42 -15.01 0.10 -25.56
C ASP A 42 -15.61 -0.81 -24.48
N GLU A 43 -16.92 -0.98 -24.51
CA GLU A 43 -17.65 -1.81 -23.54
C GLU A 43 -17.25 -3.29 -23.61
N ARG A 44 -16.72 -3.76 -24.74
CA ARG A 44 -16.21 -5.16 -24.86
C ARG A 44 -15.04 -5.38 -23.91
N VAL A 45 -14.13 -4.41 -23.81
CA VAL A 45 -12.99 -4.46 -22.88
C VAL A 45 -13.49 -4.46 -21.43
N ILE A 46 -14.47 -3.61 -21.11
CA ILE A 46 -15.09 -3.57 -19.78
C ILE A 46 -15.74 -4.91 -19.43
N GLN A 47 -16.46 -5.54 -20.37
CA GLN A 47 -17.07 -6.85 -20.15
C GLN A 47 -16.02 -7.97 -19.97
N TRP A 48 -14.88 -7.92 -20.67
CA TRP A 48 -13.79 -8.86 -20.44
C TRP A 48 -13.19 -8.72 -19.06
N ILE A 49 -12.93 -7.48 -18.60
CA ILE A 49 -12.44 -7.23 -17.26
C ILE A 49 -13.47 -7.70 -16.22
N LYS A 50 -14.75 -7.43 -16.43
CA LYS A 50 -15.83 -7.91 -15.55
C LYS A 50 -15.84 -9.43 -15.42
N ARG A 51 -15.73 -10.15 -16.55
CA ARG A 51 -15.65 -11.63 -16.57
C ARG A 51 -14.40 -12.11 -15.84
N TYR A 52 -13.26 -11.46 -16.07
CA TYR A 52 -12.02 -11.77 -15.36
C TYR A 52 -12.15 -11.59 -13.84
N LEU A 53 -12.74 -10.50 -13.37
CA LEU A 53 -12.97 -10.27 -11.94
C LEU A 53 -13.92 -11.31 -11.33
N LYS A 54 -14.97 -11.70 -12.09
CA LYS A 54 -15.96 -12.71 -11.68
C LYS A 54 -15.48 -14.15 -11.81
N SER A 55 -14.37 -14.41 -12.52
CA SER A 55 -13.85 -15.77 -12.68
C SER A 55 -13.43 -16.43 -11.37
N GLY A 56 -13.40 -15.63 -10.29
CA GLY A 56 -13.27 -16.11 -8.92
C GLY A 56 -11.88 -16.68 -8.59
N VAL A 57 -11.77 -17.16 -7.37
CA VAL A 57 -10.63 -17.95 -6.89
C VAL A 57 -11.05 -19.41 -6.90
N MET A 58 -10.24 -20.27 -7.52
CA MET A 58 -10.44 -21.70 -7.41
C MET A 58 -9.95 -22.14 -6.02
N GLU A 59 -10.86 -22.42 -5.13
CA GLU A 59 -10.57 -22.95 -3.81
C GLU A 59 -11.05 -24.42 -3.75
N ASN A 60 -10.15 -25.37 -3.52
CA ASN A 60 -10.43 -26.79 -3.48
C ASN A 60 -11.15 -27.37 -4.74
N GLY A 61 -10.85 -26.83 -5.92
CA GLY A 61 -11.43 -27.29 -7.19
C GLY A 61 -12.83 -26.75 -7.51
N VAL A 62 -13.37 -25.88 -6.68
CA VAL A 62 -14.66 -25.20 -6.91
C VAL A 62 -14.40 -23.73 -7.25
N VAL A 63 -14.94 -23.28 -8.39
CA VAL A 63 -14.91 -21.86 -8.79
C VAL A 63 -16.07 -21.16 -8.10
N MET A 64 -15.78 -20.28 -7.13
CA MET A 64 -16.79 -19.41 -6.53
C MET A 64 -16.79 -18.05 -7.22
N GLU A 65 -17.90 -17.66 -7.80
CA GLU A 65 -18.08 -16.28 -8.29
C GLU A 65 -18.05 -15.31 -7.11
N THR A 66 -17.23 -14.27 -7.22
CA THR A 66 -17.14 -13.23 -6.20
C THR A 66 -17.60 -11.88 -6.76
N GLU A 67 -18.26 -11.08 -5.94
CA GLU A 67 -18.62 -9.69 -6.27
C GLU A 67 -17.52 -8.69 -5.84
N GLU A 68 -16.55 -9.16 -5.09
CA GLU A 68 -15.41 -8.39 -4.58
C GLU A 68 -14.11 -9.17 -4.85
N GLY A 69 -13.03 -8.42 -4.92
CA GLY A 69 -11.67 -8.95 -5.04
C GLY A 69 -11.18 -9.07 -6.49
N SER A 70 -9.94 -9.49 -6.61
CA SER A 70 -9.29 -9.76 -7.89
C SER A 70 -8.53 -11.07 -7.79
N PRO A 71 -8.56 -11.93 -8.84
CA PRO A 71 -7.90 -13.23 -8.81
C PRO A 71 -6.44 -13.11 -8.36
N GLN A 72 -6.07 -13.84 -7.30
CA GLN A 72 -4.69 -13.85 -6.81
C GLN A 72 -3.77 -14.53 -7.85
N GLY A 73 -2.65 -13.86 -8.15
CA GLY A 73 -1.71 -14.32 -9.18
C GLY A 73 -2.12 -14.00 -10.61
N GLY A 74 -3.25 -13.36 -10.84
CA GLY A 74 -3.65 -12.90 -12.16
C GLY A 74 -2.78 -11.75 -12.68
N ASN A 75 -2.33 -11.84 -13.93
CA ASN A 75 -1.38 -10.88 -14.51
C ASN A 75 -1.89 -9.43 -14.53
N ILE A 76 -3.20 -9.20 -14.67
CA ILE A 76 -3.81 -7.87 -14.71
C ILE A 76 -4.19 -7.33 -13.32
N SER A 77 -4.30 -8.20 -12.29
CA SER A 77 -4.72 -7.80 -10.94
C SER A 77 -3.91 -6.64 -10.34
N PRO A 78 -2.56 -6.61 -10.43
CA PRO A 78 -1.79 -5.48 -9.91
C PRO A 78 -2.07 -4.16 -10.63
N LEU A 79 -2.38 -4.20 -11.93
CA LEU A 79 -2.76 -3.01 -12.70
C LEU A 79 -4.12 -2.48 -12.24
N LEU A 80 -5.12 -3.35 -12.14
CA LEU A 80 -6.46 -2.99 -11.68
C LEU A 80 -6.45 -2.43 -10.26
N ALA A 81 -5.67 -3.04 -9.37
CA ALA A 81 -5.45 -2.56 -8.03
C ALA A 81 -4.82 -1.15 -8.01
N ASN A 82 -3.81 -0.90 -8.84
CA ASN A 82 -3.22 0.44 -8.95
C ASN A 82 -4.19 1.49 -9.50
N ILE A 83 -5.03 1.14 -10.47
CA ILE A 83 -6.08 2.01 -11.01
C ILE A 83 -7.09 2.36 -9.89
N TYR A 84 -7.46 1.38 -9.08
CA TYR A 84 -8.39 1.62 -7.98
C TYR A 84 -7.84 2.61 -6.94
N LEU A 85 -6.60 2.42 -6.50
CA LEU A 85 -5.95 3.32 -5.52
C LEU A 85 -5.49 4.65 -6.13
N ASN A 86 -5.49 4.82 -7.45
CA ASN A 86 -5.20 6.10 -8.08
C ASN A 86 -6.22 7.19 -7.68
N GLU A 87 -7.47 6.81 -7.35
CA GLU A 87 -8.46 7.74 -6.79
C GLU A 87 -7.98 8.32 -5.45
N PHE A 88 -7.34 7.49 -4.61
CA PHE A 88 -6.73 7.97 -3.38
C PHE A 88 -5.57 8.91 -3.68
N ASP A 89 -4.70 8.55 -4.61
CA ASP A 89 -3.54 9.37 -4.99
C ASP A 89 -3.99 10.75 -5.47
N GLN A 90 -4.93 10.82 -6.41
CA GLN A 90 -5.45 12.08 -6.96
C GLN A 90 -6.10 12.95 -5.89
N GLU A 91 -6.92 12.37 -5.01
CA GLU A 91 -7.57 13.12 -3.94
C GLU A 91 -6.56 13.70 -2.95
N TYR A 92 -5.55 12.92 -2.56
CA TYR A 92 -4.54 13.38 -1.60
C TYR A 92 -3.51 14.33 -2.22
N GLU A 93 -3.20 14.21 -3.51
CA GLU A 93 -2.45 15.22 -4.25
C GLU A 93 -3.20 16.54 -4.33
N LYS A 94 -4.50 16.51 -4.67
CA LYS A 94 -5.38 17.68 -4.71
C LYS A 94 -5.46 18.38 -3.35
N ARG A 95 -5.47 17.65 -2.26
CA ARG A 95 -5.42 18.20 -0.89
C ARG A 95 -4.04 18.74 -0.50
N GLY A 96 -3.01 18.57 -1.32
CA GLY A 96 -1.64 18.99 -1.05
C GLY A 96 -0.94 18.17 0.02
N VAL A 97 -1.47 16.99 0.38
CA VAL A 97 -0.89 16.08 1.36
C VAL A 97 0.39 15.45 0.80
N LYS A 98 1.42 15.38 1.62
CA LYS A 98 2.67 14.70 1.25
C LYS A 98 2.53 13.22 1.56
N PHE A 99 2.63 12.38 0.54
CA PHE A 99 2.53 10.94 0.69
C PHE A 99 3.43 10.20 -0.30
N VAL A 100 3.63 8.93 -0.05
CA VAL A 100 4.24 7.97 -0.96
C VAL A 100 3.43 6.68 -0.91
N ARG A 101 3.21 6.08 -2.07
CA ARG A 101 2.55 4.79 -2.20
C ARG A 101 3.37 3.85 -3.09
N TYR A 102 3.38 2.59 -2.74
CA TYR A 102 3.87 1.50 -3.56
C TYR A 102 2.91 0.33 -3.41
N ALA A 103 2.13 0.05 -4.46
CA ALA A 103 0.97 -0.85 -4.40
C ALA A 103 0.02 -0.44 -3.26
N ASP A 104 -0.22 -1.32 -2.29
CA ASP A 104 -1.04 -1.12 -1.10
C ASP A 104 -0.29 -0.51 0.10
N ASP A 105 1.04 -0.44 0.05
CA ASP A 105 1.86 0.24 1.06
C ASP A 105 1.74 1.76 0.95
N ILE A 106 0.95 2.41 1.81
CA ILE A 106 0.70 3.85 1.81
C ILE A 106 1.34 4.50 3.04
N VAL A 107 2.10 5.55 2.84
CA VAL A 107 2.64 6.40 3.92
C VAL A 107 2.31 7.85 3.65
N LEU A 108 1.52 8.46 4.54
CA LEU A 108 1.26 9.90 4.55
C LEU A 108 2.23 10.58 5.52
N LEU A 109 2.55 11.83 5.27
CA LEU A 109 3.55 12.56 6.05
C LEU A 109 3.00 13.89 6.56
N ALA A 110 3.27 14.19 7.82
CA ALA A 110 2.86 15.41 8.49
C ALA A 110 4.01 16.05 9.26
N LYS A 111 3.86 17.35 9.57
CA LYS A 111 4.83 18.11 10.37
C LYS A 111 4.64 17.96 11.88
N SER A 112 3.48 17.49 12.35
CA SER A 112 3.18 17.31 13.76
C SER A 112 2.37 16.03 14.01
N ASP A 113 2.44 15.51 15.24
CA ASP A 113 1.69 14.34 15.68
C ASP A 113 0.16 14.57 15.57
N ARG A 114 -0.32 15.76 15.96
CA ARG A 114 -1.74 16.13 15.83
C ARG A 114 -2.21 16.09 14.37
N ALA A 115 -1.42 16.64 13.44
CA ALA A 115 -1.75 16.60 12.02
C ALA A 115 -1.70 15.18 11.47
N ALA A 116 -0.76 14.35 11.91
CA ALA A 116 -0.67 12.95 11.51
C ALA A 116 -1.87 12.13 12.00
N LYS A 117 -2.31 12.30 13.25
CA LYS A 117 -3.51 11.65 13.79
C LYS A 117 -4.75 12.03 12.99
N ARG A 118 -4.92 13.33 12.68
CA ARG A 118 -6.02 13.80 11.84
C ARG A 118 -5.96 13.22 10.42
N LEU A 119 -4.76 13.08 9.84
CA LEU A 119 -4.58 12.42 8.54
C LEU A 119 -4.97 10.94 8.61
N LEU A 120 -4.60 10.22 9.68
CA LEU A 120 -5.00 8.82 9.87
C LEU A 120 -6.53 8.69 9.87
N GLU A 121 -7.23 9.49 10.66
CA GLU A 121 -8.70 9.46 10.74
C GLU A 121 -9.36 9.78 9.40
N THR A 122 -8.92 10.86 8.74
CA THR A 122 -9.52 11.29 7.47
C THR A 122 -9.22 10.34 6.33
N SER A 123 -8.02 9.74 6.29
CA SER A 123 -7.68 8.74 5.28
C SER A 123 -8.40 7.41 5.49
N THR A 124 -8.58 6.97 6.73
CA THR A 124 -9.40 5.80 7.04
C THR A 124 -10.85 6.02 6.58
N LYS A 125 -11.45 7.16 6.93
CA LYS A 125 -12.82 7.50 6.50
C LYS A 125 -12.95 7.55 4.97
N TYR A 126 -11.96 8.06 4.26
CA TYR A 126 -11.97 8.11 2.79
C TYR A 126 -11.84 6.71 2.18
N LEU A 127 -10.89 5.91 2.67
CA LEU A 127 -10.66 4.54 2.19
C LEU A 127 -11.89 3.66 2.42
N GLU A 128 -12.49 3.71 3.62
CA GLU A 128 -13.64 2.87 3.97
C GLU A 128 -14.96 3.42 3.40
N GLY A 129 -15.21 4.72 3.54
CA GLY A 129 -16.44 5.37 3.09
C GLY A 129 -16.54 5.50 1.57
N THR A 130 -15.49 6.04 0.95
CA THR A 130 -15.50 6.36 -0.49
C THR A 130 -14.97 5.21 -1.33
N LEU A 131 -13.85 4.60 -0.96
CA LEU A 131 -13.24 3.53 -1.74
C LEU A 131 -13.72 2.13 -1.34
N LYS A 132 -14.51 1.99 -0.29
CA LYS A 132 -15.03 0.69 0.20
C LYS A 132 -13.93 -0.32 0.52
N LEU A 133 -12.73 0.17 0.86
CA LEU A 133 -11.59 -0.65 1.27
C LEU A 133 -11.54 -0.75 2.79
N LYS A 134 -11.06 -1.88 3.32
CA LYS A 134 -10.93 -2.08 4.76
C LYS A 134 -9.53 -1.68 5.23
N VAL A 135 -9.44 -0.76 6.19
CA VAL A 135 -8.17 -0.37 6.83
C VAL A 135 -7.92 -1.28 8.03
N ASN A 136 -6.72 -1.85 8.10
CA ASN A 136 -6.29 -2.60 9.28
C ASN A 136 -5.90 -1.64 10.39
N GLN A 137 -6.81 -1.41 11.35
CA GLN A 137 -6.63 -0.45 12.43
C GLN A 137 -5.49 -0.83 13.39
N GLU A 138 -5.22 -2.12 13.59
CA GLU A 138 -4.13 -2.58 14.47
C GLU A 138 -2.74 -2.29 13.90
N LYS A 139 -2.61 -2.37 12.58
CA LYS A 139 -1.33 -2.14 11.89
C LYS A 139 -1.17 -0.69 11.42
N SER A 140 -2.27 0.00 11.16
CA SER A 140 -2.26 1.41 10.77
C SER A 140 -1.95 2.31 11.96
N ARG A 141 -0.92 3.14 11.85
CA ARG A 141 -0.43 3.91 12.99
C ARG A 141 0.34 5.16 12.61
N VAL A 142 0.37 6.10 13.55
CA VAL A 142 1.26 7.27 13.50
C VAL A 142 2.60 6.91 14.15
N VAL A 143 3.69 7.18 13.45
CA VAL A 143 5.06 6.98 13.96
C VAL A 143 5.98 8.10 13.49
N SER A 144 7.03 8.41 14.26
CA SER A 144 8.10 9.27 13.76
C SER A 144 8.88 8.54 12.65
N VAL A 145 9.21 9.25 11.56
CA VAL A 145 10.06 8.71 10.48
C VAL A 145 11.46 8.31 10.99
N PHE A 146 11.88 8.84 12.13
CA PHE A 146 13.16 8.52 12.80
C PHE A 146 13.04 7.43 13.86
N ALA A 147 11.84 6.89 14.08
CA ALA A 147 11.64 5.75 14.97
C ALA A 147 12.16 4.46 14.31
N ILE A 148 13.48 4.28 14.32
CA ILE A 148 14.24 3.24 13.59
C ILE A 148 13.68 1.83 13.77
N ARG A 149 13.10 1.52 14.94
CA ARG A 149 12.50 0.20 15.22
C ARG A 149 11.06 0.10 14.73
N ASN A 150 10.35 1.22 14.67
CA ASN A 150 8.89 1.27 14.46
C ASN A 150 8.50 1.75 13.06
N PHE A 151 9.32 2.59 12.43
CA PHE A 151 9.11 3.04 11.06
C PHE A 151 9.86 2.13 10.08
N LYS A 152 9.10 1.48 9.20
CA LYS A 152 9.62 0.66 8.10
C LYS A 152 8.78 0.90 6.86
N TYR A 153 9.44 1.20 5.74
CA TYR A 153 8.79 1.29 4.43
C TYR A 153 9.64 0.57 3.38
N LEU A 154 9.05 -0.41 2.70
CA LEU A 154 9.73 -1.24 1.69
C LEU A 154 11.07 -1.82 2.17
N GLY A 155 11.15 -2.22 3.42
CA GLY A 155 12.36 -2.82 4.00
C GLY A 155 13.39 -1.83 4.55
N PHE A 156 13.17 -0.52 4.41
CA PHE A 156 14.07 0.54 4.81
C PHE A 156 13.49 1.41 5.93
N THR A 157 14.34 2.20 6.56
CA THR A 157 14.01 3.23 7.55
C THR A 157 14.92 4.45 7.38
N LEU A 158 14.64 5.55 8.08
CA LEU A 158 15.49 6.72 8.12
C LEU A 158 16.32 6.77 9.40
N GLY A 159 17.55 7.24 9.29
CA GLY A 159 18.40 7.63 10.40
C GLY A 159 18.74 9.11 10.28
N LYS A 160 19.16 9.72 11.42
CA LYS A 160 19.65 11.09 11.48
C LYS A 160 20.97 11.12 12.24
N ASN A 161 21.94 11.84 11.73
CA ASN A 161 23.23 12.11 12.39
C ASN A 161 23.66 13.56 12.15
N GLY A 162 24.85 13.95 12.61
CA GLY A 162 25.39 15.30 12.42
C GLY A 162 25.56 15.74 10.96
N LYS A 163 25.61 14.79 10.01
CA LYS A 163 25.70 15.06 8.55
C LYS A 163 24.33 15.12 7.85
N GLY A 164 23.22 14.88 8.60
CA GLY A 164 21.88 14.95 8.05
C GLY A 164 21.08 13.65 8.13
N ILE A 165 20.03 13.54 7.27
CA ILE A 165 19.13 12.39 7.21
C ILE A 165 19.65 11.40 6.18
N TYR A 166 19.69 10.11 6.53
CA TYR A 166 20.12 9.04 5.65
C TYR A 166 19.17 7.85 5.66
N ILE A 167 19.16 7.11 4.55
CA ILE A 167 18.37 5.88 4.37
C ILE A 167 19.21 4.70 4.85
N ARG A 168 18.62 3.80 5.63
CA ARG A 168 19.24 2.55 6.06
C ARG A 168 18.31 1.36 5.93
N VAL A 169 18.84 0.17 5.82
CA VAL A 169 18.07 -1.07 5.85
C VAL A 169 17.48 -1.24 7.25
N HIS A 170 16.19 -1.57 7.32
CA HIS A 170 15.52 -1.83 8.60
C HIS A 170 16.05 -3.11 9.25
N GLY A 171 16.20 -3.13 10.58
CA GLY A 171 16.79 -4.24 11.31
C GLY A 171 16.13 -5.60 11.07
N LYS A 172 14.80 -5.63 10.93
CA LYS A 172 14.06 -6.86 10.58
C LYS A 172 14.43 -7.37 9.18
N SER A 173 14.59 -6.48 8.19
CA SER A 173 14.98 -6.84 6.83
C SER A 173 16.41 -7.37 6.77
N TRP A 174 17.31 -6.75 7.54
CA TRP A 174 18.69 -7.20 7.69
C TRP A 174 18.78 -8.59 8.32
N LYS A 175 18.02 -8.84 9.40
CA LYS A 175 17.94 -10.17 10.03
C LYS A 175 17.43 -11.23 9.06
N LYS A 176 16.34 -10.92 8.31
CA LYS A 176 15.79 -11.85 7.31
C LYS A 176 16.80 -12.19 6.22
N MET A 177 17.55 -11.20 5.72
CA MET A 177 18.61 -11.41 4.74
C MET A 177 19.72 -12.31 5.28
N LYS A 178 20.21 -12.02 6.49
CA LYS A 178 21.25 -12.86 7.14
C LYS A 178 20.79 -14.31 7.34
N SER A 179 19.55 -14.51 7.79
CA SER A 179 18.98 -15.85 7.97
C SER A 179 18.92 -16.61 6.63
N LYS A 180 18.47 -15.94 5.57
CA LYS A 180 18.41 -16.56 4.24
C LYS A 180 19.78 -16.88 3.65
N LEU A 181 20.75 -16.00 3.84
CA LEU A 181 22.14 -16.27 3.43
C LEU A 181 22.71 -17.47 4.19
N LYS A 182 22.49 -17.56 5.52
CA LYS A 182 22.94 -18.70 6.32
C LYS A 182 22.29 -20.01 5.86
N GLU A 183 21.00 -20.00 5.55
CA GLU A 183 20.27 -21.16 5.01
C GLU A 183 20.88 -21.62 3.68
N LEU A 184 21.07 -20.70 2.72
CA LEU A 184 21.60 -21.00 1.38
C LEU A 184 23.09 -21.39 1.38
N SER A 185 23.87 -20.94 2.36
CA SER A 185 25.30 -21.24 2.49
C SER A 185 25.59 -22.45 3.41
N SER A 186 24.55 -23.08 3.95
CA SER A 186 24.70 -24.27 4.80
C SER A 186 25.06 -25.50 3.96
N ARG A 187 26.16 -26.19 4.29
CA ARG A 187 26.60 -27.43 3.62
C ARG A 187 25.62 -28.61 3.73
N ARG A 188 24.53 -28.45 4.53
CA ARG A 188 23.46 -29.46 4.66
C ARG A 188 22.37 -29.35 3.59
N SER A 189 22.52 -28.45 2.64
CA SER A 189 21.57 -28.25 1.54
C SER A 189 22.02 -28.92 0.23
N CYS A 190 22.91 -29.91 0.31
CA CYS A 190 23.25 -30.85 -0.78
C CYS A 190 22.62 -32.22 -0.52
#